data_868a365c1bb5d909f2e5cec8a3d97a9d
#
_entry.id   868a365c1bb5d909f2e5cec8a3d97a9d
#
_cell.length_a   1.000
_cell.length_b   1.000
_cell.length_c   1.000
_cell.angle_alpha   90.00
_cell.angle_beta   90.00
_cell.angle_gamma   90.00
#
_symmetry.space_group_name_H-M   'P 1'
#
loop_
_entity.id
_entity.type
_entity.pdbx_description
1 polymer ?
#
loop_
_entity_poly.entity_id
_entity_poly.type
_entity_poly.pdbx_seq_one_letter_code
_entity_poly.pdbx_strand_id
1 'polypeptide(L)'
;MVIQKEKAAWVPNRQDIIWIDCNPQVGQEMRDIHPFLVLSPRIFNEKTSLVIGLPMTTAAYNADNPFAVAVGKAGGRKAEQTSYVLCHQPKSFDWRLRKAKPHPLKSLPGDLFAQVCERLNQIIQIGLG
;
A
#
# COMPACT_ATOMS: atom_id res chain seq x y z
N MET A 1 -28.63 6.62 -29.79
CA MET A 1 -27.63 5.66 -29.30
C MET A 1 -27.31 5.93 -27.84
N VAL A 2 -27.44 4.94 -27.03
CA VAL A 2 -27.12 5.10 -25.64
C VAL A 2 -25.63 4.85 -25.48
N ILE A 3 -24.92 5.88 -25.06
CA ILE A 3 -23.54 5.71 -24.70
C ILE A 3 -23.55 5.11 -23.29
N GLN A 4 -23.16 3.87 -23.21
CA GLN A 4 -23.01 3.23 -21.93
C GLN A 4 -21.94 3.98 -21.15
N LYS A 5 -22.34 4.56 -20.04
CA LYS A 5 -21.37 5.12 -19.11
C LYS A 5 -20.50 3.98 -18.62
N GLU A 6 -19.27 3.95 -19.03
CA GLU A 6 -18.32 3.02 -18.44
C GLU A 6 -18.18 3.36 -16.97
N LYS A 7 -18.19 2.34 -16.13
CA LYS A 7 -17.82 2.51 -14.73
C LYS A 7 -16.43 3.14 -14.70
N ALA A 8 -16.30 4.21 -13.96
CA ALA A 8 -15.00 4.77 -13.70
C ALA A 8 -14.08 3.64 -13.24
N ALA A 9 -12.96 3.48 -13.89
CA ALA A 9 -11.98 2.48 -13.51
C ALA A 9 -11.48 2.81 -12.11
N TRP A 10 -11.26 1.75 -11.32
CA TRP A 10 -10.68 1.91 -10.00
C TRP A 10 -9.27 2.50 -10.09
N VAL A 11 -8.98 3.46 -9.23
CA VAL A 11 -7.67 4.07 -9.08
C VAL A 11 -7.32 4.03 -7.60
N PRO A 12 -6.11 3.58 -7.23
CA PRO A 12 -5.70 3.63 -5.83
C PRO A 12 -5.70 5.06 -5.29
N ASN A 13 -6.07 5.21 -4.03
CA ASN A 13 -6.07 6.50 -3.36
C ASN A 13 -5.23 6.44 -2.09
N ARG A 14 -4.79 7.59 -1.62
CA ARG A 14 -4.07 7.72 -0.36
C ARG A 14 -4.82 7.01 0.76
N GLN A 15 -4.09 6.24 1.56
CA GLN A 15 -4.61 5.45 2.69
C GLN A 15 -5.19 4.09 2.28
N ASP A 16 -5.40 3.85 0.99
CA ASP A 16 -5.86 2.54 0.53
C ASP A 16 -4.80 1.46 0.80
N ILE A 17 -5.29 0.26 1.07
CA ILE A 17 -4.47 -0.94 1.06
C ILE A 17 -4.77 -1.68 -0.23
N ILE A 18 -3.74 -2.04 -0.97
CA ILE A 18 -3.88 -2.71 -2.26
C ILE A 18 -3.01 -3.96 -2.30
N TRP A 19 -3.40 -4.89 -3.17
CA TRP A 19 -2.52 -5.98 -3.57
C TRP A 19 -1.68 -5.52 -4.75
N ILE A 20 -0.38 -5.72 -4.69
CA ILE A 20 0.49 -5.37 -5.79
C ILE A 20 1.67 -6.34 -5.87
N ASP A 21 2.09 -6.64 -7.08
CA ASP A 21 3.28 -7.42 -7.32
C ASP A 21 4.51 -6.57 -6.99
N CYS A 22 5.26 -6.99 -5.98
CA CYS A 22 6.43 -6.28 -5.49
C CYS A 22 7.74 -6.79 -6.10
N ASN A 23 7.68 -7.68 -7.07
CA ASN A 23 8.87 -8.16 -7.77
C ASN A 23 9.63 -7.00 -8.39
N PRO A 24 10.98 -6.99 -8.28
CA PRO A 24 11.77 -5.96 -8.95
C PRO A 24 11.59 -5.98 -10.47
N GLN A 25 11.31 -7.15 -11.06
CA GLN A 25 11.15 -7.31 -12.49
C GLN A 25 9.71 -7.66 -12.83
N VAL A 26 9.06 -6.79 -13.59
CA VAL A 26 7.72 -7.02 -14.08
C VAL A 26 7.73 -8.17 -15.10
N GLY A 27 6.73 -9.03 -15.03
CA GLY A 27 6.60 -10.15 -15.97
C GLY A 27 7.20 -11.45 -15.49
N GLN A 28 7.87 -11.44 -14.36
CA GLN A 28 8.31 -12.65 -13.69
C GLN A 28 7.11 -13.37 -13.05
N GLU A 29 7.32 -14.58 -12.55
CA GLU A 29 6.25 -15.30 -11.86
C GLU A 29 5.66 -14.45 -10.74
N MET A 30 4.32 -14.45 -10.68
CA MET A 30 3.55 -13.60 -9.78
C MET A 30 3.51 -14.16 -8.36
N ARG A 31 4.66 -14.28 -7.72
CA ARG A 31 4.75 -14.85 -6.38
C ARG A 31 4.91 -13.83 -5.27
N ASP A 32 5.27 -12.60 -5.65
CA ASP A 32 5.54 -11.56 -4.67
C ASP A 32 4.42 -10.53 -4.60
N ILE A 33 3.18 -11.02 -4.62
CA ILE A 33 2.02 -10.15 -4.41
C ILE A 33 1.86 -9.94 -2.91
N HIS A 34 1.96 -8.69 -2.50
CA HIS A 34 1.88 -8.27 -1.11
C HIS A 34 0.90 -7.15 -0.92
N PRO A 35 0.38 -6.99 0.31
CA PRO A 35 -0.34 -5.77 0.63
C PRO A 35 0.61 -4.58 0.65
N PHE A 36 0.09 -3.44 0.23
CA PHE A 36 0.86 -2.22 0.08
C PHE A 36 -0.02 -1.05 0.51
N LEU A 37 0.50 -0.20 1.38
CA LEU A 37 -0.22 0.99 1.85
C LEU A 37 0.10 2.15 0.94
N VAL A 38 -0.92 2.72 0.32
CA VAL A 38 -0.77 3.84 -0.62
C VAL A 38 -0.66 5.15 0.16
N LEU A 39 0.38 5.92 -0.13
CA LEU A 39 0.58 7.25 0.45
C LEU A 39 0.24 8.37 -0.54
N SER A 40 0.42 8.13 -1.82
CA SER A 40 0.18 9.13 -2.84
C SER A 40 -1.30 9.28 -3.17
N PRO A 41 -1.77 10.51 -3.43
CA PRO A 41 -3.18 10.74 -3.68
C PRO A 41 -3.64 10.23 -5.04
N ARG A 42 -4.93 10.00 -5.16
CA ARG A 42 -5.56 9.47 -6.38
C ARG A 42 -5.15 10.24 -7.63
N ILE A 43 -5.15 11.56 -7.57
CA ILE A 43 -4.84 12.36 -8.76
C ILE A 43 -3.43 12.09 -9.28
N PHE A 44 -2.48 11.94 -8.38
CA PHE A 44 -1.12 11.55 -8.76
C PHE A 44 -1.11 10.16 -9.37
N ASN A 45 -1.76 9.22 -8.71
CA ASN A 45 -1.77 7.81 -9.12
C ASN A 45 -2.42 7.63 -10.49
N GLU A 46 -3.49 8.38 -10.74
CA GLU A 46 -4.17 8.34 -12.02
C GLU A 46 -3.34 8.91 -13.15
N LYS A 47 -2.71 10.06 -12.91
CA LYS A 47 -1.97 10.77 -13.95
C LYS A 47 -0.63 10.12 -14.30
N THR A 48 0.00 9.51 -13.32
CA THR A 48 1.35 8.95 -13.51
C THR A 48 1.37 7.45 -13.71
N SER A 49 0.27 6.75 -13.40
CA SER A 49 0.22 5.29 -13.27
C SER A 49 1.11 4.75 -12.15
N LEU A 50 1.63 5.62 -11.30
CA LEU A 50 2.46 5.22 -10.17
C LEU A 50 1.68 5.30 -8.87
N VAL A 51 2.07 4.49 -7.90
CA VAL A 51 1.73 4.67 -6.49
C VAL A 51 3.02 4.79 -5.72
N ILE A 52 3.03 5.66 -4.73
CA ILE A 52 4.13 5.76 -3.76
C ILE A 52 3.55 5.32 -2.43
N GLY A 53 4.24 4.41 -1.77
CA GLY A 53 3.72 3.89 -0.52
C GLY A 53 4.70 2.96 0.19
N LEU A 54 4.15 2.14 1.08
CA LEU A 54 4.92 1.31 1.99
C LEU A 54 4.43 -0.13 1.91
N PRO A 55 5.35 -1.09 1.80
CA PRO A 55 4.96 -2.50 1.81
C PRO A 55 4.48 -2.92 3.19
N MET A 56 3.63 -3.92 3.21
CA MET A 56 3.11 -4.51 4.44
C MET A 56 3.49 -6.00 4.48
N THR A 57 3.65 -6.52 5.68
CA THR A 57 4.04 -7.91 5.88
C THR A 57 3.42 -8.47 7.15
N THR A 58 3.30 -9.79 7.21
CA THR A 58 2.90 -10.48 8.44
C THR A 58 4.09 -11.18 9.12
N ALA A 59 5.31 -10.95 8.66
CA ALA A 59 6.49 -11.57 9.25
C ALA A 59 6.66 -11.13 10.70
N ALA A 60 6.58 -12.09 11.62
CA ALA A 60 6.49 -11.81 13.05
C ALA A 60 7.69 -11.10 13.64
N TYR A 61 8.88 -11.24 13.03
CA TYR A 61 10.07 -10.56 13.55
C TYR A 61 9.94 -9.03 13.51
N ASN A 62 8.98 -8.50 12.75
CA ASN A 62 8.75 -7.07 12.69
C ASN A 62 8.12 -6.49 13.96
N ALA A 63 7.69 -7.35 14.90
CA ALA A 63 7.26 -6.88 16.21
C ALA A 63 8.38 -6.13 16.94
N ASP A 64 9.64 -6.48 16.66
CA ASP A 64 10.82 -5.85 17.26
C ASP A 64 11.48 -4.81 16.34
N ASN A 65 10.88 -4.54 15.20
CA ASN A 65 11.40 -3.57 14.25
C ASN A 65 10.87 -2.17 14.59
N PRO A 66 11.73 -1.23 15.01
CA PRO A 66 11.27 0.10 15.42
C PRO A 66 10.67 0.91 14.27
N PHE A 67 10.92 0.52 13.03
CA PHE A 67 10.41 1.21 11.84
C PHE A 67 9.14 0.57 11.29
N ALA A 68 8.69 -0.53 11.89
CA ALA A 68 7.43 -1.16 11.49
C ALA A 68 6.32 -0.72 12.43
N VAL A 69 5.14 -0.50 11.87
CA VAL A 69 3.95 -0.15 12.65
C VAL A 69 2.96 -1.30 12.55
N ALA A 70 2.60 -1.88 13.70
CA ALA A 70 1.57 -2.91 13.75
C ALA A 70 0.20 -2.28 13.49
N VAL A 71 -0.54 -2.84 12.54
CA VAL A 71 -1.80 -2.25 12.10
C VAL A 71 -2.98 -3.21 12.23
N GLY A 72 -2.85 -4.20 13.09
CA GLY A 72 -3.93 -5.14 13.37
C GLY A 72 -3.86 -6.38 12.50
N LYS A 73 -4.97 -7.10 12.42
CA LYS A 73 -5.03 -8.36 11.70
C LYS A 73 -4.95 -8.15 10.20
N ALA A 74 -4.21 -9.03 9.54
CA ALA A 74 -4.13 -9.04 8.10
C ALA A 74 -5.45 -9.55 7.51
N GLY A 75 -5.79 -9.07 6.33
CA GLY A 75 -6.86 -9.64 5.55
C GLY A 75 -6.36 -10.75 4.63
N GLY A 76 -7.27 -11.49 4.04
CA GLY A 76 -6.93 -12.52 3.07
C GLY A 76 -6.40 -13.80 3.71
N ARG A 77 -5.40 -14.40 3.09
CA ARG A 77 -4.91 -15.74 3.48
C ARG A 77 -4.29 -15.81 4.86
N LYS A 78 -3.81 -14.69 5.38
CA LYS A 78 -3.15 -14.63 6.68
C LYS A 78 -3.95 -13.82 7.68
N ALA A 79 -5.28 -13.97 7.63
CA ALA A 79 -6.22 -13.15 8.38
C ALA A 79 -5.97 -13.11 9.89
N GLU A 80 -5.44 -14.20 10.46
CA GLU A 80 -5.21 -14.29 11.91
C GLU A 80 -3.87 -13.69 12.36
N GLN A 81 -3.01 -13.34 11.41
CA GLN A 81 -1.70 -12.78 11.73
C GLN A 81 -1.74 -11.27 11.81
N THR A 82 -0.88 -10.70 12.64
CA THR A 82 -0.71 -9.25 12.69
C THR A 82 0.00 -8.76 11.45
N SER A 83 -0.51 -7.69 10.87
CA SER A 83 0.12 -7.03 9.73
C SER A 83 0.96 -5.85 10.20
N TYR A 84 2.09 -5.64 9.55
CA TYR A 84 3.02 -4.54 9.84
C TYR A 84 3.26 -3.72 8.59
N VAL A 85 3.25 -2.40 8.75
CA VAL A 85 3.64 -1.46 7.69
C VAL A 85 5.12 -1.15 7.86
N LEU A 86 5.90 -1.36 6.80
CA LEU A 86 7.34 -1.17 6.83
C LEU A 86 7.70 0.26 6.42
N CYS A 87 7.73 1.15 7.41
CA CYS A 87 7.91 2.58 7.16
C CYS A 87 9.29 2.96 6.63
N HIS A 88 10.27 2.06 6.77
CA HIS A 88 11.64 2.29 6.29
C HIS A 88 11.87 1.83 4.86
N GLN A 89 10.82 1.39 4.17
CA GLN A 89 10.93 0.87 2.81
C GLN A 89 9.95 1.54 1.84
N PRO A 90 9.96 2.87 1.73
CA PRO A 90 9.08 3.51 0.74
C PRO A 90 9.45 3.06 -0.67
N LYS A 91 8.43 2.81 -1.47
CA LYS A 91 8.59 2.32 -2.84
C LYS A 91 7.62 3.02 -3.77
N SER A 92 7.97 3.04 -5.03
CA SER A 92 7.12 3.52 -6.09
C SER A 92 6.96 2.42 -7.13
N PHE A 93 5.72 2.12 -7.48
CA PHE A 93 5.39 1.06 -8.44
C PHE A 93 4.40 1.57 -9.49
N ASP A 94 4.50 1.05 -10.71
CA ASP A 94 3.47 1.24 -11.73
C ASP A 94 2.30 0.30 -11.41
N TRP A 95 1.23 0.85 -10.85
CA TRP A 95 0.12 0.03 -10.37
C TRP A 95 -0.71 -0.57 -11.50
N ARG A 96 -0.75 0.07 -12.68
CA ARG A 96 -1.47 -0.50 -13.83
C ARG A 96 -0.70 -1.67 -14.43
N LEU A 97 0.58 -1.47 -14.67
CA LEU A 97 1.44 -2.51 -15.24
C LEU A 97 1.51 -3.71 -14.32
N ARG A 98 1.56 -3.48 -13.01
CA ARG A 98 1.62 -4.54 -12.00
C ARG A 98 0.24 -5.06 -11.60
N LYS A 99 -0.81 -4.61 -12.25
CA LYS A 99 -2.19 -5.11 -12.07
C LYS A 99 -2.63 -5.08 -10.61
N ALA A 100 -2.41 -3.97 -9.95
CA ALA A 100 -2.81 -3.79 -8.57
C ALA A 100 -4.31 -3.94 -8.41
N LYS A 101 -4.73 -4.45 -7.25
CA LYS A 101 -6.14 -4.69 -6.93
C LYS A 101 -6.45 -4.21 -5.52
N PRO A 102 -7.71 -3.85 -5.23
CA PRO A 102 -8.09 -3.52 -3.87
C PRO A 102 -7.89 -4.72 -2.94
N HIS A 103 -7.38 -4.44 -1.75
CA HIS A 103 -7.26 -5.43 -0.68
C HIS A 103 -8.58 -5.54 0.08
N PRO A 104 -8.93 -6.72 0.64
CA PRO A 104 -10.17 -6.86 1.43
C PRO A 104 -10.33 -5.86 2.57
N LEU A 105 -9.23 -5.40 3.18
CA LEU A 105 -9.25 -4.39 4.22
C LEU A 105 -9.57 -2.99 3.70
N LYS A 106 -9.45 -2.77 2.42
CA LYS A 106 -9.74 -1.54 1.67
C LYS A 106 -8.85 -0.36 2.05
N SER A 107 -8.93 0.11 3.28
CA SER A 107 -8.14 1.26 3.73
C SER A 107 -7.70 1.07 5.16
N LEU A 108 -6.60 1.71 5.53
CA LEU A 108 -6.11 1.70 6.89
C LEU A 108 -6.91 2.68 7.73
N PRO A 109 -7.37 2.31 8.95
CA PRO A 109 -8.03 3.27 9.84
C PRO A 109 -7.19 4.52 10.07
N GLY A 110 -7.87 5.66 10.22
CA GLY A 110 -7.20 6.96 10.26
C GLY A 110 -6.19 7.12 11.39
N ASP A 111 -6.47 6.56 12.57
CA ASP A 111 -5.54 6.61 13.70
C ASP A 111 -4.26 5.83 13.43
N LEU A 112 -4.37 4.67 12.78
CA LEU A 112 -3.21 3.87 12.39
C LEU A 112 -2.45 4.53 11.24
N PHE A 113 -3.18 5.12 10.30
CA PHE A 113 -2.55 5.84 9.21
C PHE A 113 -1.73 7.03 9.74
N ALA A 114 -2.26 7.74 10.73
CA ALA A 114 -1.54 8.83 11.37
C ALA A 114 -0.24 8.35 12.03
N GLN A 115 -0.27 7.20 12.68
CA GLN A 115 0.93 6.60 13.28
C GLN A 115 1.97 6.26 12.22
N VAL A 116 1.54 5.72 11.10
CA VAL A 116 2.43 5.40 9.98
C VAL A 116 3.07 6.66 9.43
N CYS A 117 2.28 7.69 9.19
CA CYS A 117 2.79 8.96 8.66
C CYS A 117 3.79 9.60 9.63
N GLU A 118 3.51 9.56 10.92
CA GLU A 118 4.42 10.08 11.94
C GLU A 118 5.73 9.31 11.93
N ARG A 119 5.67 7.99 11.86
CA ARG A 119 6.87 7.16 11.82
C ARG A 119 7.69 7.42 10.56
N LEU A 120 7.02 7.50 9.42
CA LEU A 120 7.69 7.82 8.16
C LEU A 120 8.35 9.19 8.21
N ASN A 121 7.69 10.17 8.81
CA ASN A 121 8.24 11.52 8.93
C ASN A 121 9.49 11.57 9.82
N GLN A 122 9.61 10.65 10.77
CA GLN A 122 10.84 10.52 11.56
C GLN A 122 12.01 9.98 10.74
N ILE A 123 11.72 9.19 9.71
CA ILE A 123 12.73 8.61 8.83
C ILE A 123 13.06 9.56 7.69
N ILE A 124 12.05 10.11 7.07
CA ILE A 124 12.16 11.05 5.95
C ILE A 124 11.45 12.31 6.36
N GLN A 125 12.21 13.33 6.77
CA GLN A 125 11.62 14.57 7.21
C GLN A 125 11.23 15.40 5.98
N ILE A 126 9.94 15.34 5.67
CA ILE A 126 9.37 16.11 4.58
C ILE A 126 8.52 17.21 5.20
N GLY A 127 8.84 18.44 4.89
CA GLY A 127 8.13 19.57 5.42
C GLY A 127 8.75 20.08 6.72
N LEU A 128 8.00 20.93 7.43
CA LEU A 128 8.48 21.69 8.58
C LEU A 128 8.24 20.98 9.92
N GLY A 129 7.87 19.77 9.84
CA GLY A 129 7.48 18.99 11.02
C GLY A 129 8.61 18.63 11.94
#